data_db800c5a2e3850530d996042d490738f
#
_entry.id   db800c5a2e3850530d996042d490738f
#
_cell.length_a   1.000
_cell.length_b   1.000
_cell.length_c   1.000
_cell.angle_alpha   90.00
_cell.angle_beta   90.00
_cell.angle_gamma   90.00
#
_symmetry.space_group_name_H-M   'P 1'
#
loop_
_entity.id
_entity.type
_entity.pdbx_description
1 polymer ?
#
loop_
_entity_poly.entity_id
_entity_poly.type
_entity_poly.pdbx_seq_one_letter_code
_entity_poly.pdbx_strand_id
1 'polypeptide(L)' 'MASLKFMHIWVDADACPKAIKSILFKAADRRQIPMTLVANQYIATPPSKVIKSIQVAQGFDVA' A
#
# COMPACT_ATOMS: atom_id res chain seq x y z
N MET A 1 10.36 -15.91 12.64
CA MET A 1 9.99 -15.25 11.39
C MET A 1 10.94 -14.14 11.07
N ALA A 2 12.07 -14.53 10.72
CA ALA A 2 13.14 -13.60 10.49
C ALA A 2 12.90 -12.69 9.30
N SER A 3 12.09 -13.10 8.37
CA SER A 3 11.96 -12.36 7.12
C SER A 3 10.99 -11.21 7.18
N LEU A 4 10.35 -10.95 8.32
CA LEU A 4 9.38 -9.87 8.38
C LEU A 4 9.96 -8.51 8.03
N LYS A 5 11.18 -8.25 8.42
CA LYS A 5 11.77 -6.96 8.13
C LYS A 5 12.08 -6.75 6.66
N PHE A 6 12.03 -7.81 5.88
CA PHE A 6 12.24 -7.69 4.44
C PHE A 6 10.94 -7.77 3.65
N MET A 7 9.81 -7.92 4.33
CA MET A 7 8.54 -7.95 3.65
C MET A 7 8.15 -6.55 3.23
N HIS A 8 7.52 -6.46 2.09
CA HIS A 8 7.00 -5.21 1.59
C HIS A 8 5.71 -5.50 0.86
N ILE A 9 4.65 -4.85 1.26
CA ILE A 9 3.34 -5.06 0.65
C ILE A 9 3.13 -4.04 -0.45
N TRP A 10 2.88 -4.52 -1.66
CA TRP A 10 2.55 -3.66 -2.78
C TRP A 10 1.07 -3.82 -3.10
N VAL A 11 0.35 -2.73 -3.19
CA VAL A 11 -1.09 -2.76 -3.40
C VAL A 11 -1.45 -1.94 -4.61
N ASP A 12 -2.20 -2.55 -5.54
CA ASP A 12 -2.81 -1.82 -6.64
C ASP A 12 -4.08 -1.19 -6.08
N ALA A 13 -3.96 0.05 -5.65
CA ALA A 13 -5.04 0.71 -4.93
C ALA A 13 -6.26 0.98 -5.80
N ASP A 14 -6.08 1.09 -7.10
CA ASP A 14 -7.22 1.31 -7.99
C ASP A 14 -8.10 0.08 -8.07
N ALA A 15 -7.51 -1.08 -7.92
CA ALA A 15 -8.26 -2.34 -8.00
C ALA A 15 -8.68 -2.87 -6.64
N CYS A 16 -8.23 -2.25 -5.57
CA CYS A 16 -8.47 -2.77 -4.22
C CYS A 16 -9.67 -2.07 -3.59
N PRO A 17 -10.70 -2.82 -3.16
CA PRO A 17 -11.85 -2.20 -2.49
C PRO A 17 -11.44 -1.44 -1.24
N LYS A 18 -12.20 -0.39 -0.95
CA LYS A 18 -11.90 0.46 0.20
C LYS A 18 -11.87 -0.31 1.51
N ALA A 19 -12.79 -1.23 1.69
CA ALA A 19 -12.84 -2.03 2.91
C ALA A 19 -11.60 -2.88 3.09
N ILE A 20 -11.10 -3.43 2.00
CA ILE A 20 -9.88 -4.24 2.05
C ILE A 20 -8.67 -3.37 2.34
N LYS A 21 -8.62 -2.17 1.75
CA LYS A 21 -7.52 -1.25 2.02
C LYS A 21 -7.44 -0.91 3.50
N SER A 22 -8.59 -0.68 4.13
CA SER A 22 -8.62 -0.39 5.56
C SER A 22 -8.00 -1.50 6.39
N ILE A 23 -8.32 -2.73 6.04
CA ILE A 23 -7.78 -3.89 6.74
C ILE A 23 -6.27 -3.97 6.55
N LEU A 24 -5.82 -3.72 5.33
CA LEU A 24 -4.40 -3.76 5.03
C LEU A 24 -3.63 -2.67 5.76
N PHE A 25 -4.21 -1.47 5.83
CA PHE A 25 -3.59 -0.38 6.57
C PHE A 25 -3.37 -0.75 8.02
N LYS A 26 -4.40 -1.30 8.64
CA LYS A 26 -4.31 -1.69 10.04
C LYS A 26 -3.27 -2.79 10.25
N ALA A 27 -3.25 -3.75 9.36
CA ALA A 27 -2.31 -4.85 9.48
C ALA A 27 -0.87 -4.38 9.30
N ALA A 28 -0.64 -3.54 8.32
CA ALA A 28 0.70 -3.02 8.05
C ALA A 28 1.21 -2.20 9.21
N ASP A 29 0.37 -1.30 9.72
CA ASP A 29 0.76 -0.45 10.83
C ASP A 29 1.02 -1.25 12.09
N ARG A 30 0.15 -2.19 12.37
CA ARG A 30 0.24 -3.00 13.58
C ARG A 30 1.50 -3.85 13.60
N ARG A 31 1.87 -4.38 12.45
CA ARG A 31 3.04 -5.25 12.34
C ARG A 31 4.27 -4.54 11.86
N GLN A 32 4.16 -3.25 11.61
CA GLN A 32 5.27 -2.43 11.11
C GLN A 32 5.87 -3.01 9.83
N ILE A 33 4.98 -3.40 8.93
CA ILE A 33 5.39 -3.93 7.62
C ILE A 33 5.25 -2.83 6.59
N PRO A 34 6.30 -2.47 5.86
CA PRO A 34 6.22 -1.44 4.84
C PRO A 34 5.18 -1.78 3.79
N MET A 35 4.36 -0.81 3.44
CA MET A 35 3.32 -0.98 2.45
C MET A 35 3.31 0.19 1.50
N THR A 36 3.26 -0.08 0.21
CA THR A 36 3.19 0.95 -0.81
C THR A 36 1.96 0.72 -1.67
N LEU A 37 1.14 1.76 -1.79
CA LEU A 37 -0.01 1.72 -2.68
C LEU A 37 0.35 2.43 -3.96
N VAL A 38 -0.03 1.84 -5.07
CA VAL A 38 0.19 2.41 -6.39
C VAL A 38 -1.17 2.66 -7.01
N ALA A 39 -1.41 3.87 -7.50
CA ALA A 39 -2.69 4.23 -8.07
C ALA A 39 -2.55 5.31 -9.11
N ASN A 40 -3.53 5.42 -9.99
CA ASN A 40 -3.57 6.50 -10.96
C ASN A 40 -4.05 7.80 -10.33
N GLN A 41 -4.79 7.70 -9.25
CA GLN A 41 -5.33 8.86 -8.56
C GLN A 41 -4.72 8.97 -7.18
N TYR A 42 -4.86 10.16 -6.60
CA TYR A 42 -4.42 10.34 -5.24
C TYR A 42 -5.19 9.46 -4.28
N ILE A 43 -4.48 8.76 -3.43
CA ILE A 43 -5.07 7.91 -2.41
C ILE A 43 -4.63 8.44 -1.05
N ALA A 44 -5.60 8.77 -0.22
CA ALA A 44 -5.32 9.20 1.14
C ALA A 44 -4.90 7.99 1.97
N THR A 45 -3.81 8.16 2.70
CA THR A 45 -3.33 7.10 3.57
C THR A 45 -3.32 7.58 5.01
N PRO A 46 -3.44 6.66 5.97
CA PRO A 46 -3.36 7.06 7.36
C PRO A 46 -1.94 7.52 7.72
N PRO A 47 -1.79 8.31 8.77
CA PRO A 47 -0.47 8.78 9.19
C PRO A 47 0.32 7.63 9.81
N SER A 48 1.08 6.96 8.98
CA SER A 48 1.88 5.83 9.41
C SER A 48 3.23 5.89 8.73
N LYS A 49 4.26 5.53 9.47
CA LYS A 49 5.62 5.54 8.92
C LYS A 49 5.82 4.44 7.90
N VAL A 50 5.02 3.41 7.95
CA VAL A 50 5.21 2.26 7.06
C VAL A 50 4.32 2.27 5.84
N ILE A 51 3.38 3.19 5.76
CA ILE A 51 2.43 3.24 4.65
C ILE A 51 2.70 4.43 3.77
N LYS A 52 2.90 4.19 2.48
CA LYS A 52 3.10 5.25 1.49
C LYS A 52 2.19 5.03 0.32
N SER A 53 1.93 6.08 -0.43
CA SER A 53 1.22 5.95 -1.70
C SER A 53 2.02 6.62 -2.80
N ILE A 54 1.96 6.03 -3.98
CA ILE A 54 2.60 6.55 -5.17
C ILE A 54 1.54 6.78 -6.22
N GLN A 55 1.43 7.99 -6.71
CA GLN A 55 0.52 8.28 -7.79
C GLN A 55 1.28 8.17 -9.10
N VAL A 56 0.78 7.34 -10.01
CA VAL A 56 1.42 7.12 -11.30
C VAL A 56 0.51 7.63 -12.40
N ALA A 57 1.09 7.90 -13.55
CA ALA A 57 0.32 8.39 -14.68
C ALA A 57 -0.61 7.29 -15.18
N GLN A 58 -1.76 7.72 -15.66
CA GLN A 58 -2.68 6.79 -16.26
C GLN A 58 -2.03 6.11 -17.44
N GLY A 59 -2.29 4.84 -17.61
CA GLY A 59 -1.65 4.08 -18.65
C GLY A 59 -0.31 3.51 -18.24
N PHE A 60 0.03 3.68 -16.99
CA PHE A 60 1.23 3.08 -16.42
C PHE A 60 1.15 1.57 -16.63
N ASP A 61 2.07 1.07 -17.35
CA ASP A 61 2.07 -0.34 -17.68
C ASP A 61 3.50 -0.83 -17.74
N VAL A 62 3.88 -1.46 -16.71
CA VAL A 62 5.25 -1.93 -16.57
C VAL A 62 5.30 -3.41 -16.85
N ALA A 63 4.77 -3.75 -17.90
CA ALA A 63 4.70 -5.16 -18.25
C ALA A 63 6.05 -5.85 -18.13
#